data_75839c1311da9d817ff1a2ecdae9a214
#
_entry.id   75839c1311da9d817ff1a2ecdae9a214
#
_cell.length_a   1.000
_cell.length_b   1.000
_cell.length_c   1.000
_cell.angle_alpha   90.00
_cell.angle_beta   90.00
_cell.angle_gamma   90.00
#
_symmetry.space_group_name_H-M   'P 1'
#
loop_
_entity.id
_entity.type
_entity.pdbx_description
1 polymer ?
#
loop_
_entity_poly.entity_id
_entity_poly.type
_entity_poly.pdbx_seq_one_letter_code
_entity_poly.pdbx_strand_id
1 'polypeptide(L)' 'MASVALLTPVSTECQCWVAENVMYQDNQVKPNGYTPSIRIDFRFALDIVQELIAEGFLEGEDFEVEI' A
#
# COMPACT_ATOMS: atom_id res chain seq x y z
N MET A 1 -2.28 0.18 -21.87
CA MET A 1 -2.24 -0.94 -20.92
C MET A 1 -2.23 -0.40 -19.51
N ALA A 2 -3.12 -0.90 -18.69
CA ALA A 2 -3.20 -0.42 -17.32
C ALA A 2 -2.11 -1.07 -16.47
N SER A 3 -1.41 -0.26 -15.72
CA SER A 3 -0.40 -0.74 -14.79
C SER A 3 -0.96 -0.65 -13.37
N VAL A 4 -0.79 -1.71 -12.62
CA VAL A 4 -1.27 -1.81 -11.26
C VAL A 4 -0.07 -2.08 -10.36
N ALA A 5 0.01 -1.34 -9.26
CA ALA A 5 1.01 -1.57 -8.24
C ALA A 5 0.37 -2.32 -7.07
N LEU A 6 1.16 -3.15 -6.40
CA LEU A 6 0.73 -3.83 -5.20
C LEU A 6 1.38 -3.15 -4.01
N LEU A 7 0.57 -2.65 -3.10
CA LEU A 7 1.04 -2.05 -1.87
C LEU A 7 0.74 -2.99 -0.72
N THR A 8 1.76 -3.39 0.00
CA THR A 8 1.64 -4.30 1.13
C THR A 8 2.15 -3.61 2.39
N PRO A 9 1.25 -3.10 3.24
CA PRO A 9 1.69 -2.55 4.52
C PRO A 9 2.13 -3.69 5.44
N VAL A 10 3.32 -3.54 6.02
CA VAL A 10 3.93 -4.59 6.83
C VAL A 10 3.81 -4.30 8.32
N SER A 11 4.20 -3.08 8.74
CA SER A 11 4.12 -2.73 10.14
C SER A 11 2.67 -2.43 10.55
N THR A 12 2.36 -2.66 11.81
CA THR A 12 1.02 -2.40 12.32
C THR A 12 0.62 -0.94 12.13
N GLU A 13 1.56 -0.04 12.38
CA GLU A 13 1.29 1.39 12.21
C GLU A 13 0.99 1.75 10.77
N CYS A 14 1.73 1.17 9.85
CA CYS A 14 1.48 1.40 8.43
C CYS A 14 0.14 0.81 7.99
N GLN A 15 -0.22 -0.36 8.51
CA GLN A 15 -1.51 -0.96 8.22
C GLN A 15 -2.66 -0.06 8.66
N CYS A 16 -2.55 0.54 9.83
CA CYS A 16 -3.56 1.46 10.33
C CYS A 16 -3.63 2.72 9.47
N TRP A 17 -2.49 3.26 9.11
CA TRP A 17 -2.45 4.46 8.28
C TRP A 17 -3.10 4.22 6.92
N VAL A 18 -2.79 3.10 6.31
CA VAL A 18 -3.35 2.75 5.00
C VAL A 18 -4.87 2.56 5.11
N ALA A 19 -5.33 1.89 6.16
CA ALA A 19 -6.76 1.67 6.34
C ALA A 19 -7.52 2.99 6.52
N GLU A 20 -6.89 3.99 7.10
CA GLU A 20 -7.54 5.27 7.35
C GLU A 20 -7.43 6.24 6.18
N ASN A 21 -6.36 6.17 5.43
CA ASN A 21 -6.05 7.21 4.43
C ASN A 21 -6.15 6.73 2.99
N VAL A 22 -6.08 5.44 2.75
CA VAL A 22 -6.16 4.90 1.39
C VAL A 22 -7.52 4.24 1.21
N MET A 23 -8.29 4.78 0.27
CA MET A 23 -9.59 4.21 -0.03
C MET A 23 -9.43 3.08 -1.04
N TYR A 24 -9.92 1.91 -0.68
CA TYR A 24 -9.89 0.75 -1.56
C TYR A 24 -11.13 -0.08 -1.34
N GLN A 25 -11.45 -0.89 -2.34
CA GLN A 25 -12.59 -1.80 -2.27
C GLN A 25 -12.10 -3.21 -1.94
N ASP A 26 -13.00 -4.03 -1.43
CA ASP A 26 -12.63 -5.40 -1.03
C ASP A 26 -12.00 -6.18 -2.17
N ASN A 27 -12.46 -5.96 -3.40
CA ASN A 27 -11.91 -6.69 -4.54
C ASN A 27 -10.51 -6.22 -4.93
N GLN A 28 -10.02 -5.12 -4.35
CA GLN A 28 -8.68 -4.64 -4.58
C GLN A 28 -7.68 -5.24 -3.59
N VAL A 29 -8.18 -5.88 -2.54
CA VAL A 29 -7.33 -6.49 -1.52
C VAL A 29 -7.03 -7.92 -1.91
N LYS A 30 -5.76 -8.27 -1.93
CA LYS A 30 -5.31 -9.61 -2.26
C LYS A 30 -4.70 -10.23 -1.03
N PRO A 31 -5.30 -11.29 -0.49
CA PRO A 31 -4.73 -11.95 0.68
C PRO A 31 -3.31 -12.43 0.39
N ASN A 32 -2.43 -12.20 1.32
CA ASN A 32 -1.03 -12.56 1.17
C ASN A 32 -0.48 -13.03 2.51
N GLY A 33 -1.06 -14.10 3.03
CA GLY A 33 -0.69 -14.58 4.33
C GLY A 33 -1.24 -13.69 5.43
N TYR A 34 -0.37 -12.99 6.11
CA TYR A 34 -0.77 -12.18 7.25
C TYR A 34 -1.19 -10.77 6.86
N THR A 35 -0.68 -10.27 5.74
CA THR A 35 -0.89 -8.89 5.35
C THR A 35 -1.48 -8.83 3.95
N PRO A 36 -2.65 -8.24 3.79
CA PRO A 36 -3.24 -8.12 2.46
C PRO A 36 -2.45 -7.13 1.61
N SER A 37 -2.30 -7.47 0.34
CA SER A 37 -1.75 -6.56 -0.65
C SER A 37 -2.89 -5.82 -1.32
N ILE A 38 -2.73 -4.53 -1.53
CA ILE A 38 -3.77 -3.70 -2.12
C ILE A 38 -3.35 -3.34 -3.54
N ARG A 39 -4.26 -3.55 -4.48
CA ARG A 39 -4.02 -3.17 -5.87
C ARG A 39 -4.38 -1.71 -6.06
N ILE A 40 -3.42 -0.94 -6.52
CA ILE A 40 -3.60 0.49 -6.71
C ILE A 40 -3.13 0.85 -8.10
N ASP A 41 -3.89 1.72 -8.79
CA ASP A 41 -3.46 2.24 -10.08
C ASP A 41 -2.07 2.86 -9.91
N PHE A 42 -1.16 2.54 -10.83
CA PHE A 42 0.23 2.98 -10.75
C PHE A 42 0.34 4.49 -10.53
N ARG A 43 -0.56 5.27 -11.15
CA ARG A 43 -0.51 6.73 -11.03
C ARG A 43 -0.77 7.21 -9.61
N PHE A 44 -1.61 6.50 -8.87
CA PHE A 44 -1.91 6.85 -7.49
C PHE A 44 -0.89 6.24 -6.53
N ALA A 45 -0.26 5.14 -6.92
CA ALA A 45 0.69 4.45 -6.05
C ALA A 45 1.87 5.34 -5.69
N LEU A 46 2.37 6.12 -6.64
CA LEU A 46 3.49 6.99 -6.38
C LEU A 46 3.14 8.06 -5.34
N ASP A 47 1.95 8.64 -5.44
CA ASP A 47 1.51 9.64 -4.47
C ASP A 47 1.38 9.03 -3.08
N ILE A 48 0.84 7.81 -2.99
CA ILE A 48 0.67 7.13 -1.71
C ILE A 48 2.03 6.82 -1.10
N VAL A 49 2.98 6.35 -1.90
CA VAL A 49 4.33 6.06 -1.41
C VAL A 49 4.99 7.32 -0.86
N GLN A 50 4.84 8.45 -1.56
CA GLN A 50 5.41 9.70 -1.09
C GLN A 50 4.80 10.12 0.23
N GLU A 51 3.51 9.93 0.40
CA GLU A 51 2.86 10.25 1.67
C GLU A 51 3.33 9.33 2.79
N LEU A 52 3.52 8.05 2.50
CA LEU A 52 4.03 7.10 3.49
C LEU A 52 5.42 7.52 3.96
N ILE A 53 6.28 7.89 3.03
CA ILE A 53 7.63 8.34 3.38
C ILE A 53 7.56 9.63 4.19
N ALA A 54 6.67 10.54 3.84
CA ALA A 54 6.50 11.78 4.58
C ALA A 54 6.01 11.54 6.01
N GLU A 55 5.28 10.45 6.24
CA GLU A 55 4.83 10.07 7.59
C GLU A 55 5.91 9.36 8.39
N GLY A 56 7.04 9.06 7.76
CA GLY A 56 8.13 8.41 8.45
C GLY A 56 8.23 6.90 8.23
N PHE A 57 7.39 6.34 7.38
CA PHE A 57 7.48 4.93 7.06
C PHE A 57 8.59 4.65 6.07
N LEU A 58 9.20 3.49 6.18
CA LEU A 58 10.33 3.10 5.33
C LEU A 58 9.94 1.92 4.44
N GLU A 59 10.22 2.06 3.16
CA GLU A 59 10.00 0.98 2.22
C GLU A 59 10.90 -0.21 2.56
N GLY A 60 10.32 -1.38 2.54
CA GLY A 60 11.02 -2.60 2.90
C GLY A 60 10.88 -2.97 4.37
N GLU A 61 10.65 -2.00 5.24
CA GLU A 61 10.45 -2.25 6.67
C GLU A 61 9.00 -2.08 7.08
N ASP A 62 8.39 -0.99 6.68
CA ASP A 62 7.01 -0.68 7.08
C ASP A 62 6.01 -1.02 5.98
N PHE A 63 6.44 -0.98 4.75
CA PHE A 63 5.58 -1.32 3.61
C PHE A 63 6.43 -1.79 2.44
N GLU A 64 5.78 -2.49 1.51
CA GLU A 64 6.43 -2.93 0.28
C GLU A 64 5.56 -2.53 -0.90
N VAL A 65 6.20 -2.13 -1.99
CA VAL A 65 5.52 -1.77 -3.24
C VAL A 65 6.10 -2.62 -4.36
N GLU A 66 5.22 -3.25 -5.10
CA GLU A 66 5.62 -4.08 -6.25
C GLU A 66 4.88 -3.59 -7.48
N ILE A 67 5.63 -3.34 -8.53
CA ILE A 67 5.06 -2.83 -9.78
C ILE A 67 5.13 -3.89 -10.87
#